data_73f2029e59185f36c14720bc1ed03fb6
#
_entry.id   73f2029e59185f36c14720bc1ed03fb6
#
_cell.length_a   1.000
_cell.length_b   1.000
_cell.length_c   1.000
_cell.angle_alpha   90.00
_cell.angle_beta   90.00
_cell.angle_gamma   90.00
#
_symmetry.space_group_name_H-M   'P 1'
#
loop_
_entity.id
_entity.type
_entity.pdbx_description
1 polymer ?
#
loop_
_entity_poly.entity_id
_entity_poly.type
_entity_poly.pdbx_seq_one_letter_code
_entity_poly.pdbx_strand_id
1 'polypeptide(L)'
;MIPCVGAVIRDDAGRLLLVKRGHEPGKGLWSIPGGRVEAGESDAAALVREVREETGLIVAPGRLIGSVRRPAAGGGVFDIRDYAAAVTGGTLVPGDDADDAVWAGPAELDTLPLTNGLLDTLRSWGVA
;
A
#
# COMPACT_ATOMS: atom_id res chain seq x y z
N MET A 1 -8.69 -17.92 -1.76
CA MET A 1 -8.33 -16.49 -1.94
C MET A 1 -6.95 -16.22 -1.39
N ILE A 2 -6.28 -15.24 -1.94
CA ILE A 2 -4.92 -14.86 -1.54
C ILE A 2 -5.04 -13.62 -0.64
N PRO A 3 -4.83 -13.74 0.68
CA PRO A 3 -4.98 -12.61 1.59
C PRO A 3 -3.83 -11.61 1.41
N CYS A 4 -4.19 -10.33 1.25
CA CYS A 4 -3.26 -9.22 1.12
C CYS A 4 -3.68 -8.06 2.02
N VAL A 5 -2.73 -7.21 2.35
CA VAL A 5 -2.97 -5.99 3.11
C VAL A 5 -2.34 -4.80 2.40
N GLY A 6 -2.95 -3.64 2.56
CA GLY A 6 -2.40 -2.37 2.12
C GLY A 6 -2.48 -1.34 3.22
N ALA A 7 -1.56 -0.38 3.21
CA ALA A 7 -1.48 0.65 4.23
C ALA A 7 -1.79 2.02 3.65
N VAL A 8 -2.79 2.68 4.21
CA VAL A 8 -3.09 4.08 3.92
C VAL A 8 -2.40 4.92 4.99
N ILE A 9 -1.30 5.56 4.61
CA ILE A 9 -0.42 6.30 5.51
C ILE A 9 -0.36 7.75 5.03
N ARG A 10 -0.64 8.69 5.91
CA ARG A 10 -0.58 10.12 5.61
C ARG A 10 0.48 10.80 6.46
N ASP A 11 1.12 11.82 5.89
CA ASP A 11 1.99 12.71 6.65
C ASP A 11 1.20 13.86 7.29
N ASP A 12 1.89 14.74 7.99
CA ASP A 12 1.26 15.88 8.68
C ASP A 12 0.57 16.86 7.73
N ALA A 13 0.99 16.89 6.47
CA ALA A 13 0.34 17.69 5.43
C ALA A 13 -0.83 16.97 4.75
N GLY A 14 -1.16 15.75 5.17
CA GLY A 14 -2.23 14.94 4.58
C GLY A 14 -1.85 14.24 3.28
N ARG A 15 -0.57 14.25 2.89
CA ARG A 15 -0.10 13.55 1.69
C ARG A 15 -0.05 12.06 1.94
N LEU A 16 -0.36 11.30 0.88
CA LEU A 16 -0.45 9.85 0.93
C LEU A 16 0.88 9.21 0.55
N LEU A 17 1.34 8.24 1.32
CA LEU A 17 2.55 7.49 0.97
C LEU A 17 2.27 6.54 -0.19
N LEU A 18 3.03 6.67 -1.26
CA LEU A 18 3.01 5.77 -2.41
C LEU A 18 4.39 5.20 -2.65
N VAL A 19 4.42 3.96 -3.13
CA VAL A 19 5.64 3.27 -3.54
C VAL A 19 5.55 2.91 -5.02
N LYS A 20 6.68 3.00 -5.73
CA LYS A 20 6.80 2.57 -7.12
C LYS A 20 7.16 1.09 -7.14
N ARG A 21 6.31 0.30 -7.77
CA ARG A 21 6.52 -1.16 -7.84
C ARG A 21 7.78 -1.48 -8.63
N GLY A 22 8.64 -2.30 -8.06
CA GLY A 22 9.93 -2.70 -8.65
C GLY A 22 9.86 -3.97 -9.48
N HIS A 23 8.73 -4.69 -9.48
CA HIS A 23 8.57 -5.92 -10.26
C HIS A 23 7.10 -6.14 -10.68
N GLU A 24 6.90 -7.07 -11.60
CA GLU A 24 5.55 -7.43 -12.05
C GLU A 24 4.76 -8.18 -10.96
N PRO A 25 3.41 -8.07 -10.94
CA PRO A 25 2.58 -7.26 -11.84
C PRO A 25 2.64 -5.77 -11.51
N GLY A 26 2.51 -4.94 -12.54
CA GLY A 26 2.43 -3.48 -12.36
C GLY A 26 3.78 -2.79 -12.17
N LYS A 27 4.89 -3.39 -12.61
CA LYS A 27 6.21 -2.76 -12.53
C LYS A 27 6.20 -1.34 -13.08
N GLY A 28 6.73 -0.39 -12.30
CA GLY A 28 6.76 1.03 -12.66
C GLY A 28 5.51 1.80 -12.29
N LEU A 29 4.44 1.13 -11.86
CA LEU A 29 3.24 1.79 -11.37
C LEU A 29 3.36 2.09 -9.87
N TRP A 30 2.67 3.12 -9.43
CA TRP A 30 2.65 3.54 -8.04
C TRP A 30 1.43 2.97 -7.32
N SER A 31 1.61 2.58 -6.08
CA SER A 31 0.57 1.97 -5.24
C SER A 31 0.80 2.34 -3.77
N ILE A 32 -0.22 2.14 -2.95
CA ILE A 32 0.00 2.17 -1.50
C ILE A 32 0.89 0.98 -1.10
N PRO A 33 1.69 1.11 -0.02
CA PRO A 33 2.51 -0.01 0.45
C PRO A 33 1.64 -1.19 0.88
N GLY A 34 2.13 -2.40 0.67
CA GLY A 34 1.43 -3.59 1.09
C GLY A 34 1.94 -4.84 0.38
N GLY A 35 1.29 -5.96 0.65
CA GLY A 35 1.65 -7.24 0.07
C GLY A 35 0.86 -8.38 0.66
N ARG A 36 1.31 -9.59 0.41
CA ARG A 36 0.63 -10.81 0.86
C ARG A 36 0.81 -11.03 2.36
N VAL A 37 -0.25 -11.51 2.98
CA VAL A 37 -0.19 -12.04 4.36
C VAL A 37 0.43 -13.44 4.29
N GLU A 38 1.51 -13.64 5.03
CA GLU A 38 2.16 -14.95 5.10
C GLU A 38 1.47 -15.88 6.08
N ALA A 39 1.69 -17.19 5.92
CA ALA A 39 1.11 -18.19 6.81
C ALA A 39 1.47 -17.89 8.27
N GLY A 40 0.47 -17.88 9.13
CA GLY A 40 0.64 -17.60 10.56
C GLY A 40 0.69 -16.13 10.93
N GLU A 41 0.72 -15.21 9.95
CA GLU A 41 0.66 -13.77 10.25
C GLU A 41 -0.79 -13.30 10.42
N SER A 42 -0.98 -12.33 11.34
CA SER A 42 -2.18 -11.51 11.33
C SER A 42 -2.05 -10.43 10.25
N ASP A 43 -3.17 -9.78 9.90
CA ASP A 43 -3.14 -8.62 9.00
C ASP A 43 -2.24 -7.52 9.56
N ALA A 44 -2.33 -7.23 10.85
CA ALA A 44 -1.49 -6.21 11.49
C ALA A 44 0.00 -6.52 11.37
N ALA A 45 0.40 -7.76 11.62
CA ALA A 45 1.80 -8.18 11.50
C ALA A 45 2.29 -8.08 10.06
N ALA A 46 1.48 -8.53 9.10
CA ALA A 46 1.80 -8.45 7.68
C ALA A 46 1.96 -6.98 7.23
N LEU A 47 1.08 -6.10 7.70
CA LEU A 47 1.12 -4.68 7.36
C LEU A 47 2.41 -4.03 7.87
N VAL A 48 2.77 -4.26 9.12
CA VAL A 48 4.00 -3.72 9.71
C VAL A 48 5.23 -4.22 8.95
N ARG A 49 5.27 -5.50 8.64
CA ARG A 49 6.38 -6.13 7.90
C ARG A 49 6.51 -5.55 6.50
N GLU A 50 5.41 -5.51 5.74
CA GLU A 50 5.43 -5.02 4.34
C GLU A 50 5.81 -3.55 4.26
N VAL A 51 5.25 -2.70 5.12
CA VAL A 51 5.59 -1.27 5.14
C VAL A 51 7.08 -1.08 5.43
N ARG A 52 7.62 -1.81 6.40
CA ARG A 52 9.03 -1.72 6.74
C ARG A 52 9.93 -2.20 5.60
N GLU A 53 9.60 -3.31 4.96
CA GLU A 53 10.36 -3.86 3.83
C GLU A 53 10.38 -2.90 2.64
N GLU A 54 9.26 -2.25 2.35
CA GLU A 54 9.14 -1.38 1.18
C GLU A 54 9.60 0.06 1.42
N THR A 55 9.48 0.56 2.64
CA THR A 55 9.65 2.00 2.92
C THR A 55 10.64 2.32 4.03
N GLY A 56 11.05 1.36 4.83
CA GLY A 56 11.87 1.59 6.01
C GLY A 56 11.11 2.20 7.19
N LEU A 57 9.83 2.51 7.04
CA LEU A 57 9.03 3.11 8.11
C LEU A 57 8.46 2.04 9.03
N ILE A 58 8.32 2.42 10.31
CA ILE A 58 7.63 1.64 11.32
C ILE A 58 6.26 2.30 11.53
N VAL A 59 5.21 1.49 11.43
CA VAL A 59 3.83 1.98 11.55
C VAL A 59 3.06 1.25 12.61
N ALA A 60 2.04 1.92 13.14
CA ALA A 60 1.01 1.33 13.98
C ALA A 60 -0.26 1.15 13.13
N PRO A 61 -0.71 -0.10 12.89
CA PRO A 61 -1.94 -0.34 12.17
C PRO A 61 -3.15 0.22 12.92
N GLY A 62 -4.06 0.81 12.15
CA GLY A 62 -5.31 1.36 12.67
C GLY A 62 -6.52 0.60 12.15
N ARG A 63 -7.59 1.34 11.86
CA ARG A 63 -8.86 0.75 11.42
C ARG A 63 -8.81 0.22 10.00
N LEU A 64 -9.60 -0.81 9.73
CA LEU A 64 -9.88 -1.25 8.36
C LEU A 64 -10.66 -0.15 7.65
N ILE A 65 -10.13 0.32 6.52
CA ILE A 65 -10.79 1.34 5.68
C ILE A 65 -11.75 0.68 4.71
N GLY A 66 -11.31 -0.40 4.06
CA GLY A 66 -12.12 -1.13 3.11
C GLY A 66 -11.37 -2.33 2.56
N SER A 67 -12.07 -3.11 1.75
CA SER A 67 -11.49 -4.26 1.09
C SER A 67 -11.93 -4.34 -0.36
N VAL A 68 -11.07 -4.89 -1.21
CA VAL A 68 -11.35 -5.14 -2.63
C VAL A 68 -10.85 -6.50 -3.01
N ARG A 69 -11.46 -7.09 -4.04
CA ARG A 69 -11.02 -8.33 -4.64
C ARG A 69 -10.53 -8.06 -6.04
N ARG A 70 -9.41 -8.67 -6.41
CA ARG A 70 -8.79 -8.54 -7.73
C ARG A 70 -8.37 -9.91 -8.23
N PRO A 71 -8.55 -10.20 -9.51
CA PRO A 71 -8.06 -11.46 -10.07
C PRO A 71 -6.53 -11.49 -10.02
N ALA A 72 -5.98 -12.64 -9.64
CA ALA A 72 -4.55 -12.87 -9.65
C ALA A 72 -4.13 -13.51 -10.98
N ALA A 73 -2.97 -13.10 -11.51
CA ALA A 73 -2.36 -13.75 -12.67
C ALA A 73 -2.07 -15.22 -12.32
N GLY A 74 -2.44 -16.14 -13.22
CA GLY A 74 -2.26 -17.56 -12.98
C GLY A 74 -3.40 -18.23 -12.20
N GLY A 75 -4.44 -17.48 -11.88
CA GLY A 75 -5.62 -17.98 -11.17
C GLY A 75 -5.72 -17.52 -9.73
N GLY A 76 -6.88 -17.69 -9.14
CA GLY A 76 -7.17 -17.23 -7.80
C GLY A 76 -7.59 -15.77 -7.74
N VAL A 77 -7.84 -15.31 -6.53
CA VAL A 77 -8.34 -13.96 -6.27
C VAL A 77 -7.54 -13.37 -5.10
N PHE A 78 -6.99 -12.18 -5.29
CA PHE A 78 -6.46 -11.38 -4.19
C PHE A 78 -7.62 -10.81 -3.37
N ASP A 79 -7.59 -11.05 -2.07
CA ASP A 79 -8.47 -10.42 -1.10
C ASP A 79 -7.66 -9.36 -0.35
N ILE A 80 -7.81 -8.10 -0.77
CA ILE A 80 -6.97 -7.00 -0.31
C ILE A 80 -7.72 -6.20 0.74
N ARG A 81 -7.18 -6.15 1.94
CA ARG A 81 -7.74 -5.37 3.05
C ARG A 81 -6.81 -4.19 3.32
N ASP A 82 -7.36 -2.98 3.16
CA ASP A 82 -6.60 -1.74 3.34
C ASP A 82 -6.90 -1.10 4.68
N TYR A 83 -5.84 -0.83 5.44
CA TYR A 83 -5.91 -0.29 6.79
C TYR A 83 -5.29 1.10 6.85
N ALA A 84 -5.86 1.97 7.67
CA ALA A 84 -5.16 3.17 8.09
C ALA A 84 -3.94 2.77 8.94
N ALA A 85 -2.84 3.48 8.79
CA ALA A 85 -1.66 3.26 9.61
C ALA A 85 -0.96 4.59 9.88
N ALA A 86 -0.39 4.72 11.07
CA ALA A 86 0.34 5.92 11.49
C ALA A 86 1.83 5.60 11.62
N VAL A 87 2.68 6.51 11.13
CA VAL A 87 4.14 6.37 11.29
C VAL A 87 4.50 6.58 12.76
N THR A 88 5.22 5.62 13.32
CA THR A 88 5.72 5.68 14.70
C THR A 88 7.25 5.73 14.78
N GLY A 89 7.94 5.47 13.67
CA GLY A 89 9.40 5.48 13.64
C GLY A 89 9.94 5.14 12.27
N GLY A 90 11.25 4.94 12.21
CA GLY A 90 11.93 4.60 10.97
C GLY A 90 12.24 5.83 10.10
N THR A 91 12.89 5.57 8.97
CA THR A 91 13.25 6.59 7.98
C THR A 91 12.80 6.11 6.60
N LEU A 92 12.20 7.00 5.82
CA LEU A 92 11.72 6.66 4.49
C LEU A 92 12.90 6.38 3.55
N VAL A 93 13.11 5.12 3.26
CA VAL A 93 14.11 4.63 2.31
C VAL A 93 13.46 3.49 1.52
N PRO A 94 13.36 3.58 0.18
CA PRO A 94 12.81 2.50 -0.61
C PRO A 94 13.56 1.19 -0.36
N GLY A 95 12.80 0.12 -0.13
CA GLY A 95 13.36 -1.21 0.10
C GLY A 95 13.51 -2.03 -1.17
N ASP A 96 13.76 -3.34 -1.01
CA ASP A 96 14.12 -4.24 -2.11
C ASP A 96 13.03 -4.38 -3.18
N ASP A 97 11.76 -4.30 -2.79
CA ASP A 97 10.61 -4.50 -3.69
C ASP A 97 10.02 -3.20 -4.22
N ALA A 98 10.62 -2.06 -3.89
CA ALA A 98 10.16 -0.75 -4.31
C ALA A 98 11.31 0.04 -4.95
N ASP A 99 11.10 0.54 -6.17
CA ASP A 99 12.10 1.36 -6.85
C ASP A 99 12.14 2.79 -6.30
N ASP A 100 11.05 3.27 -5.71
CA ASP A 100 10.95 4.61 -5.17
C ASP A 100 9.78 4.71 -4.19
N ALA A 101 9.76 5.79 -3.39
CA ALA A 101 8.68 6.10 -2.47
C ALA A 101 8.50 7.61 -2.38
N VAL A 102 7.25 8.08 -2.36
CA VAL A 102 6.94 9.52 -2.27
C VAL A 102 5.75 9.76 -1.38
N TRP A 103 5.70 10.96 -0.80
CA TRP A 103 4.50 11.51 -0.20
C TRP A 103 3.74 12.27 -1.29
N ALA A 104 2.59 11.71 -1.71
CA ALA A 104 1.82 12.23 -2.84
C ALA A 104 0.68 13.13 -2.36
N GLY A 105 0.69 14.37 -2.81
CA GLY A 105 -0.43 15.29 -2.68
C GLY A 105 -1.42 15.13 -3.84
N PRO A 106 -2.48 15.97 -3.91
CA PRO A 106 -3.49 15.87 -4.98
C PRO A 106 -2.91 15.93 -6.39
N ALA A 107 -1.90 16.78 -6.63
CA ALA A 107 -1.29 16.90 -7.95
C ALA A 107 -0.58 15.60 -8.37
N GLU A 108 0.18 14.98 -7.47
CA GLU A 108 0.87 13.72 -7.74
C GLU A 108 -0.12 12.57 -7.94
N LEU A 109 -1.21 12.53 -7.17
CA LEU A 109 -2.26 11.52 -7.34
C LEU A 109 -2.92 11.61 -8.73
N ASP A 110 -3.01 12.82 -9.30
CA ASP A 110 -3.57 13.01 -10.63
C ASP A 110 -2.59 12.72 -11.77
N THR A 111 -1.29 12.77 -11.50
CA THR A 111 -0.26 12.69 -12.55
C THR A 111 0.60 11.43 -12.53
N LEU A 112 0.79 10.80 -11.37
CA LEU A 112 1.56 9.57 -11.28
C LEU A 112 0.81 8.39 -11.91
N PRO A 113 1.51 7.48 -12.59
CA PRO A 113 0.89 6.27 -13.12
C PRO A 113 0.58 5.30 -11.97
N LEU A 114 -0.67 5.27 -11.55
CA LEU A 114 -1.13 4.44 -10.44
C LEU A 114 -1.57 3.05 -10.93
N THR A 115 -1.53 2.06 -10.04
CA THR A 115 -2.08 0.74 -10.34
C THR A 115 -3.57 0.85 -10.65
N ASN A 116 -4.06 -0.05 -11.52
CA ASN A 116 -5.44 -0.02 -12.01
C ASN A 116 -6.46 0.01 -10.88
N GLY A 117 -7.36 0.98 -10.93
CA GLY A 117 -8.47 1.12 -9.99
C GLY A 117 -8.10 1.68 -8.63
N LEU A 118 -6.81 1.92 -8.35
CA LEU A 118 -6.39 2.40 -7.03
C LEU A 118 -7.02 3.75 -6.69
N LEU A 119 -6.91 4.74 -7.58
CA LEU A 119 -7.41 6.08 -7.30
C LEU A 119 -8.93 6.09 -7.11
N ASP A 120 -9.66 5.39 -7.97
CA ASP A 120 -11.12 5.29 -7.85
C ASP A 120 -11.52 4.63 -6.53
N THR A 121 -10.82 3.58 -6.14
CA THR A 121 -11.07 2.89 -4.86
C THR A 121 -10.81 3.82 -3.68
N LEU A 122 -9.67 4.50 -3.65
CA LEU A 122 -9.33 5.44 -2.58
C LEU A 122 -10.33 6.59 -2.50
N ARG A 123 -10.76 7.12 -3.64
CA ARG A 123 -11.79 8.17 -3.70
C ARG A 123 -13.13 7.67 -3.18
N SER A 124 -13.51 6.45 -3.54
CA SER A 124 -14.77 5.85 -3.07
C SER A 124 -14.80 5.69 -1.54
N TRP A 125 -13.64 5.55 -0.92
CA TRP A 125 -13.51 5.44 0.53
C TRP A 125 -13.26 6.80 1.23
N GLY A 126 -13.22 7.90 0.47
CA GLY A 126 -12.93 9.22 1.02
C GLY A 126 -11.47 9.43 1.43
N VAL A 127 -10.55 8.65 0.89
CA VAL A 127 -9.13 8.68 1.24
C VAL A 127 -8.35 9.61 0.32
N ALA A 128 -8.79 9.77 -0.90
CA ALA A 128 -8.11 10.62 -1.89
C ALA A 128 -9.05 11.63 -2.54
#